data_8631e301859c61f4c560bb3c994a5d96
#
_entry.id   8631e301859c61f4c560bb3c994a5d96
#
_cell.length_a   1.000
_cell.length_b   1.000
_cell.length_c   1.000
_cell.angle_alpha   90.00
_cell.angle_beta   90.00
_cell.angle_gamma   90.00
#
_symmetry.space_group_name_H-M   'P 1'
#
loop_
_entity.id
_entity.type
_entity.pdbx_description
1 polymer ?
#
loop_
_entity_poly.entity_id
_entity_poly.type
_entity_poly.pdbx_seq_one_letter_code
_entity_poly.pdbx_strand_id
1 'polypeptide(L)'
;MKKTIIISAIVLCFSILSINAKTSFEPIKFYSTQAITNVNPFCVSIAKGDIETVKKLIELGTNVNEKSNGMTPAMYAAKFNRCDIFDCVIANGAKLKVKSTKGMTAMKYAKLHKAEDAEKVLTEALAKKKR
;
A
#
# COMPACT_ATOMS: atom_id res chain seq x y z
N MET A 1 28.48 -64.21 -9.19
CA MET A 1 29.06 -63.31 -8.19
C MET A 1 29.09 -61.82 -8.64
N LYS A 2 28.96 -61.49 -9.93
CA LYS A 2 28.95 -60.08 -10.35
C LYS A 2 27.59 -59.36 -10.15
N LYS A 3 26.48 -60.07 -9.88
CA LYS A 3 25.17 -59.49 -9.69
C LYS A 3 24.90 -58.96 -8.28
N THR A 4 25.65 -59.43 -7.29
CA THR A 4 25.48 -58.98 -5.88
C THR A 4 26.17 -57.65 -5.60
N ILE A 5 27.19 -57.29 -6.37
CA ILE A 5 27.91 -56.02 -6.20
C ILE A 5 27.12 -54.84 -6.74
N ILE A 6 26.30 -55.04 -7.77
CA ILE A 6 25.50 -54.00 -8.39
C ILE A 6 24.32 -53.59 -7.47
N ILE A 7 23.74 -54.55 -6.76
CA ILE A 7 22.62 -54.27 -5.84
C ILE A 7 23.12 -53.49 -4.61
N SER A 8 24.37 -53.78 -4.15
CA SER A 8 24.98 -53.04 -3.04
C SER A 8 25.27 -51.57 -3.41
N ALA A 9 25.70 -51.32 -4.64
CA ALA A 9 25.99 -49.97 -5.10
C ALA A 9 24.69 -49.13 -5.25
N ILE A 10 23.59 -49.73 -5.65
CA ILE A 10 22.30 -49.04 -5.78
C ILE A 10 21.73 -48.71 -4.40
N VAL A 11 21.88 -49.58 -3.42
CA VAL A 11 21.44 -49.34 -2.04
C VAL A 11 22.27 -48.20 -1.40
N LEU A 12 23.58 -48.13 -1.71
CA LEU A 12 24.42 -47.06 -1.21
C LEU A 12 24.08 -45.69 -1.84
N CYS A 13 23.69 -45.67 -3.11
CA CYS A 13 23.26 -44.43 -3.75
C CYS A 13 21.92 -43.91 -3.19
N PHE A 14 21.03 -44.79 -2.75
CA PHE A 14 19.75 -44.40 -2.16
C PHE A 14 19.88 -43.84 -0.74
N SER A 15 20.92 -44.22 -0.01
CA SER A 15 21.17 -43.70 1.35
C SER A 15 21.82 -42.31 1.35
N ILE A 16 22.36 -41.84 0.24
CA ILE A 16 22.96 -40.49 0.13
C ILE A 16 21.90 -39.45 -0.26
N LEU A 17 20.76 -39.89 -0.76
CA LEU A 17 19.61 -39.02 -1.09
C LEU A 17 18.69 -38.74 0.10
N SER A 18 19.06 -39.20 1.30
CA SER A 18 18.56 -38.62 2.55
C SER A 18 19.31 -37.34 2.88
N ILE A 19 19.54 -36.50 1.88
CA ILE A 19 19.86 -35.12 2.12
C ILE A 19 18.63 -34.59 2.83
N ASN A 20 18.78 -34.37 4.11
CA ASN A 20 18.01 -33.46 4.88
C ASN A 20 17.68 -32.24 4.01
N ALA A 21 16.63 -32.29 3.20
CA ALA A 21 15.85 -31.15 2.91
C ALA A 21 15.16 -30.77 4.23
N LYS A 22 15.95 -30.36 5.22
CA LYS A 22 15.54 -29.27 6.07
C LYS A 22 15.48 -28.06 5.14
N THR A 23 14.61 -28.07 4.15
CA THR A 23 13.89 -26.87 3.90
C THR A 23 13.30 -26.55 5.24
N SER A 24 14.02 -25.71 5.97
CA SER A 24 13.38 -24.84 6.92
C SER A 24 12.29 -24.17 6.10
N PHE A 25 11.16 -24.82 5.97
CA PHE A 25 9.92 -24.14 5.80
C PHE A 25 9.85 -23.34 7.09
N GLU A 26 10.59 -22.22 7.11
CA GLU A 26 10.21 -21.13 7.96
C GLU A 26 8.73 -21.01 7.64
N PRO A 27 7.84 -21.37 8.58
CA PRO A 27 6.49 -20.98 8.41
C PRO A 27 6.65 -19.50 8.15
N ILE A 28 6.31 -19.05 6.93
CA ILE A 28 6.09 -17.64 6.70
C ILE A 28 5.30 -17.28 7.93
N LYS A 29 5.97 -16.63 8.88
CA LYS A 29 5.27 -16.03 9.98
C LYS A 29 4.29 -15.15 9.24
N PHE A 30 3.14 -15.71 8.98
CA PHE A 30 1.96 -14.95 8.76
C PHE A 30 1.97 -14.08 10.00
N TYR A 31 2.71 -12.98 9.89
CA TYR A 31 2.48 -11.90 10.80
C TYR A 31 1.01 -11.69 10.62
N SER A 32 0.28 -12.25 11.54
CA SER A 32 -1.11 -11.87 11.75
C SER A 32 -1.03 -10.37 11.94
N THR A 33 -1.07 -9.70 10.82
CA THR A 33 -1.26 -8.27 10.71
C THR A 33 -2.70 -7.98 11.12
N GLN A 34 -3.08 -8.51 12.29
CA GLN A 34 -4.33 -8.19 12.95
C GLN A 34 -4.35 -6.77 13.47
N ALA A 35 -3.32 -6.00 13.19
CA ALA A 35 -3.32 -4.55 13.31
C ALA A 35 -3.23 -3.88 11.94
N ILE A 36 -3.53 -4.56 10.85
CA ILE A 36 -3.93 -3.88 9.65
C ILE A 36 -5.32 -3.34 9.96
N THR A 37 -5.34 -2.18 10.60
CA THR A 37 -6.39 -1.22 10.43
C THR A 37 -6.90 -1.42 9.02
N ASN A 38 -8.18 -1.58 8.85
CA ASN A 38 -8.91 -1.85 7.62
C ASN A 38 -8.71 -0.69 6.61
N VAL A 39 -7.43 -0.38 6.32
CA VAL A 39 -7.02 0.71 5.44
C VAL A 39 -7.06 0.19 4.03
N ASN A 40 -7.89 0.81 3.22
CA ASN A 40 -8.02 0.53 1.79
C ASN A 40 -6.64 0.56 1.12
N PRO A 41 -6.26 -0.43 0.28
CA PRO A 41 -4.99 -0.47 -0.44
C PRO A 41 -4.67 0.82 -1.21
N PHE A 42 -5.67 1.49 -1.74
CA PHE A 42 -5.53 2.79 -2.39
C PHE A 42 -4.95 3.87 -1.44
N CYS A 43 -5.48 3.97 -0.24
CA CYS A 43 -4.96 4.90 0.77
C CYS A 43 -3.57 4.51 1.29
N VAL A 44 -3.25 3.22 1.33
CA VAL A 44 -1.90 2.72 1.66
C VAL A 44 -0.89 3.16 0.60
N SER A 45 -1.21 3.01 -0.69
CA SER A 45 -0.35 3.43 -1.80
C SER A 45 -0.10 4.94 -1.78
N ILE A 46 -1.14 5.73 -1.46
CA ILE A 46 -1.00 7.19 -1.27
C ILE A 46 -0.02 7.51 -0.13
N ALA A 47 -0.19 6.89 1.02
CA ALA A 47 0.69 7.13 2.18
C ALA A 47 2.15 6.77 1.88
N LYS A 48 2.37 5.68 1.15
CA LYS A 48 3.71 5.26 0.69
C LYS A 48 4.31 6.18 -0.38
N GLY A 49 3.50 6.92 -1.12
CA GLY A 49 3.95 7.74 -2.25
C GLY A 49 4.10 6.94 -3.55
N ASP A 50 3.42 5.81 -3.67
CA ASP A 50 3.43 4.96 -4.85
C ASP A 50 2.43 5.48 -5.89
N ILE A 51 2.87 6.46 -6.67
CA ILE A 51 2.05 7.14 -7.69
C ILE A 51 1.60 6.18 -8.80
N GLU A 52 2.42 5.22 -9.17
CA GLU A 52 2.11 4.27 -10.24
C GLU A 52 0.94 3.36 -9.84
N THR A 53 1.00 2.80 -8.64
CA THR A 53 -0.13 2.01 -8.10
C THR A 53 -1.38 2.87 -7.93
N VAL A 54 -1.25 4.12 -7.48
CA VAL A 54 -2.38 5.04 -7.34
C VAL A 54 -3.06 5.29 -8.68
N LYS A 55 -2.31 5.62 -9.74
CA LYS A 55 -2.84 5.81 -11.09
C LYS A 55 -3.57 4.57 -11.60
N LYS A 56 -2.92 3.41 -11.47
CA LYS A 56 -3.50 2.14 -11.90
C LYS A 56 -4.80 1.80 -11.19
N LEU A 57 -4.88 2.04 -9.89
CA LEU A 57 -6.11 1.81 -9.13
C LEU A 57 -7.24 2.77 -9.54
N ILE A 58 -6.91 4.03 -9.87
CA ILE A 58 -7.88 4.99 -10.41
C ILE A 58 -8.40 4.53 -11.78
N GLU A 59 -7.52 4.07 -12.67
CA GLU A 59 -7.90 3.51 -13.98
C GLU A 59 -8.82 2.29 -13.85
N LEU A 60 -8.64 1.49 -12.83
CA LEU A 60 -9.49 0.35 -12.49
C LEU A 60 -10.82 0.74 -11.84
N GLY A 61 -11.09 2.04 -11.66
CA GLY A 61 -12.37 2.54 -11.17
C GLY A 61 -12.44 2.70 -9.64
N THR A 62 -11.31 2.78 -8.95
CA THR A 62 -11.31 3.03 -7.51
C THR A 62 -11.95 4.40 -7.19
N ASN A 63 -12.84 4.42 -6.21
CA ASN A 63 -13.48 5.66 -5.77
C ASN A 63 -12.50 6.55 -5.00
N VAL A 64 -12.09 7.67 -5.61
CA VAL A 64 -11.13 8.63 -5.03
C VAL A 64 -11.66 9.39 -3.81
N ASN A 65 -12.93 9.21 -3.45
CA ASN A 65 -13.57 9.86 -2.30
C ASN A 65 -13.96 8.86 -1.19
N GLU A 66 -13.68 7.58 -1.37
CA GLU A 66 -13.99 6.57 -0.37
C GLU A 66 -13.12 6.76 0.86
N LYS A 67 -13.77 6.87 2.02
CA LYS A 67 -13.06 7.01 3.29
C LYS A 67 -12.46 5.68 3.72
N SER A 68 -11.21 5.71 4.12
CA SER A 68 -10.51 4.63 4.76
C SER A 68 -10.03 5.09 6.12
N ASN A 69 -10.31 4.35 7.17
CA ASN A 69 -9.99 4.74 8.54
C ASN A 69 -10.45 6.18 8.88
N GLY A 70 -11.63 6.55 8.39
CA GLY A 70 -12.26 7.85 8.63
C GLY A 70 -11.69 9.02 7.84
N MET A 71 -10.71 8.83 6.98
CA MET A 71 -10.07 9.85 6.14
C MET A 71 -10.30 9.58 4.66
N THR A 72 -10.44 10.63 3.86
CA THR A 72 -10.47 10.51 2.40
C THR A 72 -9.06 10.34 1.81
N PRO A 73 -8.91 9.83 0.58
CA PRO A 73 -7.63 9.78 -0.12
C PRO A 73 -6.91 11.13 -0.18
N ALA A 74 -7.64 12.23 -0.42
CA ALA A 74 -7.08 13.59 -0.39
C ALA A 74 -6.50 13.97 0.99
N MET A 75 -7.10 13.49 2.08
CA MET A 75 -6.56 13.72 3.44
C MET A 75 -5.29 12.93 3.69
N TYR A 76 -5.18 11.71 3.15
CA TYR A 76 -3.93 10.93 3.19
C TYR A 76 -2.82 11.63 2.42
N ALA A 77 -3.08 12.10 1.19
CA ALA A 77 -2.10 12.83 0.40
C ALA A 77 -1.63 14.12 1.11
N ALA A 78 -2.56 14.87 1.70
CA ALA A 78 -2.25 16.06 2.48
C ALA A 78 -1.44 15.76 3.73
N LYS A 79 -1.82 14.73 4.48
CA LYS A 79 -1.13 14.32 5.71
C LYS A 79 0.32 13.91 5.47
N PHE A 80 0.57 13.19 4.39
CA PHE A 80 1.89 12.64 4.06
C PHE A 80 2.68 13.49 3.06
N ASN A 81 2.21 14.71 2.73
CA ASN A 81 2.83 15.65 1.78
C ASN A 81 3.11 15.02 0.40
N ARG A 82 2.17 14.26 -0.13
CA ARG A 82 2.28 13.57 -1.43
C ARG A 82 1.67 14.41 -2.54
N CYS A 83 2.39 15.44 -2.98
CA CYS A 83 1.86 16.44 -3.92
C CYS A 83 1.47 15.88 -5.27
N ASP A 84 2.32 15.05 -5.89
CA ASP A 84 2.04 14.43 -7.19
C ASP A 84 0.78 13.56 -7.15
N ILE A 85 0.64 12.79 -6.08
CA ILE A 85 -0.55 11.97 -5.84
C ILE A 85 -1.75 12.85 -5.54
N PHE A 86 -1.53 13.95 -4.81
CA PHE A 86 -2.58 14.88 -4.47
C PHE A 86 -3.19 15.52 -5.73
N ASP A 87 -2.35 16.01 -6.64
CA ASP A 87 -2.77 16.52 -7.94
C ASP A 87 -3.53 15.46 -8.74
N CYS A 88 -3.05 14.22 -8.72
CA CYS A 88 -3.70 13.10 -9.39
C CYS A 88 -5.12 12.85 -8.85
N VAL A 89 -5.31 12.79 -7.54
CA VAL A 89 -6.64 12.55 -6.95
C VAL A 89 -7.57 13.76 -7.13
N ILE A 90 -7.04 14.99 -7.13
CA ILE A 90 -7.79 16.21 -7.42
C ILE A 90 -8.31 16.19 -8.86
N ALA A 91 -7.45 15.86 -9.83
CA ALA A 91 -7.80 15.74 -11.24
C ALA A 91 -8.90 14.70 -11.48
N ASN A 92 -8.98 13.67 -10.63
CA ASN A 92 -9.99 12.62 -10.68
C ASN A 92 -11.21 12.87 -9.77
N GLY A 93 -11.44 14.11 -9.36
CA GLY A 93 -12.66 14.52 -8.68
C GLY A 93 -12.66 14.41 -7.16
N ALA A 94 -11.48 14.47 -6.51
CA ALA A 94 -11.41 14.48 -5.06
C ALA A 94 -12.16 15.67 -4.44
N LYS A 95 -12.97 15.37 -3.42
CA LYS A 95 -13.74 16.37 -2.65
C LYS A 95 -12.89 16.92 -1.51
N LEU A 96 -12.40 18.15 -1.65
CA LEU A 96 -11.42 18.76 -0.73
C LEU A 96 -12.02 19.33 0.55
N LYS A 97 -13.32 19.64 0.56
CA LYS A 97 -14.02 20.26 1.71
C LYS A 97 -14.67 19.24 2.65
N VAL A 98 -14.62 17.95 2.31
CA VAL A 98 -15.17 16.89 3.15
C VAL A 98 -14.40 16.82 4.47
N LYS A 99 -15.11 16.50 5.54
CA LYS A 99 -14.52 16.30 6.87
C LYS A 99 -14.29 14.81 7.15
N SER A 100 -13.20 14.51 7.84
CA SER A 100 -12.93 13.19 8.38
C SER A 100 -13.90 12.86 9.54
N THR A 101 -13.85 11.64 10.06
CA THR A 101 -14.58 11.26 11.29
C THR A 101 -14.15 12.10 12.49
N LYS A 102 -12.95 12.69 12.46
CA LYS A 102 -12.45 13.63 13.49
C LYS A 102 -12.82 15.09 13.20
N GLY A 103 -13.67 15.36 12.22
CA GLY A 103 -14.12 16.71 11.84
C GLY A 103 -13.05 17.56 11.12
N MET A 104 -11.95 16.96 10.65
CA MET A 104 -10.85 17.67 10.00
C MET A 104 -10.93 17.56 8.48
N THR A 105 -10.61 18.66 7.79
CA THR A 105 -10.47 18.71 6.33
C THR A 105 -9.04 18.35 5.89
N ALA A 106 -8.83 18.11 4.58
CA ALA A 106 -7.49 17.90 4.03
C ALA A 106 -6.54 19.07 4.36
N MET A 107 -7.01 20.32 4.29
CA MET A 107 -6.24 21.51 4.68
C MET A 107 -5.80 21.46 6.15
N LYS A 108 -6.67 21.01 7.04
CA LYS A 108 -6.34 20.91 8.47
C LYS A 108 -5.29 19.82 8.73
N TYR A 109 -5.36 18.71 7.98
CA TYR A 109 -4.32 17.67 8.03
C TYR A 109 -2.97 18.18 7.51
N ALA A 110 -2.95 18.91 6.38
CA ALA A 110 -1.73 19.49 5.84
C ALA A 110 -1.04 20.40 6.88
N LYS A 111 -1.79 21.32 7.47
CA LYS A 111 -1.28 22.25 8.51
C LYS A 111 -0.77 21.52 9.76
N LEU A 112 -1.52 20.54 10.25
CA LEU A 112 -1.16 19.77 11.45
C LEU A 112 0.17 19.01 11.26
N HIS A 113 0.41 18.52 10.05
CA HIS A 113 1.60 17.75 9.70
C HIS A 113 2.69 18.56 9.03
N LYS A 114 2.55 19.90 8.98
CA LYS A 114 3.51 20.83 8.35
C LYS A 114 3.81 20.48 6.88
N ALA A 115 2.79 20.03 6.16
CA ALA A 115 2.87 19.66 4.76
C ALA A 115 2.69 20.89 3.86
N GLU A 116 3.73 21.74 3.81
CA GLU A 116 3.69 23.04 3.15
C GLU A 116 3.36 22.96 1.66
N ASP A 117 3.89 21.97 0.96
CA ASP A 117 3.61 21.78 -0.46
C ASP A 117 2.16 21.36 -0.69
N ALA A 118 1.63 20.47 0.14
CA ALA A 118 0.22 20.08 0.09
C ALA A 118 -0.71 21.25 0.43
N GLU A 119 -0.31 22.17 1.31
CA GLU A 119 -1.07 23.41 1.58
C GLU A 119 -1.16 24.31 0.35
N LYS A 120 -0.06 24.47 -0.40
CA LYS A 120 -0.04 25.22 -1.66
C LYS A 120 -0.98 24.61 -2.69
N VAL A 121 -0.85 23.32 -2.95
CA VAL A 121 -1.72 22.58 -3.87
C VAL A 121 -3.20 22.74 -3.50
N LEU A 122 -3.54 22.60 -2.21
CA LEU A 122 -4.90 22.77 -1.72
C LEU A 122 -5.43 24.19 -1.91
N THR A 123 -4.61 25.19 -1.63
CA THR A 123 -4.98 26.60 -1.76
C THR A 123 -5.31 26.93 -3.21
N GLU A 124 -4.47 26.48 -4.15
CA GLU A 124 -4.67 26.67 -5.59
C GLU A 124 -5.92 25.93 -6.09
N ALA A 125 -6.09 24.67 -5.70
CA ALA A 125 -7.24 23.87 -6.11
C ALA A 125 -8.57 24.45 -5.59
N LEU A 126 -8.59 24.94 -4.36
CA LEU A 126 -9.76 25.58 -3.77
C LEU A 126 -10.07 26.94 -4.40
N ALA A 127 -9.05 27.70 -4.83
CA ALA A 127 -9.21 28.97 -5.54
C ALA A 127 -9.80 28.74 -6.96
N LYS A 128 -9.32 27.75 -7.71
CA LYS A 128 -9.86 27.38 -9.03
C LYS A 128 -11.33 26.97 -8.96
N LYS A 129 -11.76 26.33 -7.90
CA LYS A 129 -13.16 25.86 -7.73
C LYS A 129 -14.14 26.96 -7.33
N LYS A 130 -13.67 28.18 -6.99
CA LYS A 130 -14.51 29.35 -6.71
C LYS A 130 -14.85 30.17 -7.94
N ARG A 131 -14.17 29.93 -9.07
CA ARG A 131 -14.44 30.56 -10.36
C ARG A 131 -15.41 29.73 -11.19
#